data_d734b9e02c48c834aa8ac44b5dc1fb5d
#
_entry.id   d734b9e02c48c834aa8ac44b5dc1fb5d
#
_cell.length_a   1.000
_cell.length_b   1.000
_cell.length_c   1.000
_cell.angle_alpha   90.00
_cell.angle_beta   90.00
_cell.angle_gamma   90.00
#
_symmetry.space_group_name_H-M   'P 1'
#
loop_
_entity.id
_entity.type
_entity.pdbx_description
1 polymer ?
#
loop_
_entity_poly.entity_id
_entity_poly.type
_entity_poly.pdbx_seq_one_letter_code
_entity_poly.pdbx_strand_id
1 'polypeptide(L)'
;MGILVKGEITITKGFKTWKEMVYAQDGKLKEHGIKFIFAGTQKDDPSKLHTVMQFPNMEAIQAFRDDKELTEKRKEAGAVIESAVMTPISDEYFTNYPN
;
A
#
# COMPACT_ATOMS: atom_id res chain seq x y z
N MET A 1 -14.44 2.17 11.92
CA MET A 1 -14.16 1.06 11.03
C MET A 1 -13.39 1.52 9.82
N GLY A 2 -12.47 0.70 9.36
CA GLY A 2 -11.64 1.06 8.23
C GLY A 2 -12.19 0.58 6.91
N ILE A 3 -11.57 1.07 5.85
CA ILE A 3 -11.87 0.65 4.48
C ILE A 3 -10.68 -0.18 4.00
N LEU A 4 -10.95 -1.38 3.50
CA LEU A 4 -9.90 -2.19 2.87
C LEU A 4 -9.71 -1.70 1.44
N VAL A 5 -8.44 -1.58 1.04
CA VAL A 5 -8.07 -1.13 -0.30
C VAL A 5 -7.11 -2.14 -0.88
N LYS A 6 -7.50 -2.72 -2.00
CA LYS A 6 -6.62 -3.59 -2.78
C LYS A 6 -5.72 -2.71 -3.64
N GLY A 7 -4.42 -2.97 -3.62
CA GLY A 7 -3.46 -2.20 -4.40
C GLY A 7 -2.60 -3.07 -5.27
N GLU A 8 -2.18 -2.52 -6.40
CA GLU A 8 -1.20 -3.13 -7.26
C GLU A 8 -0.31 -2.03 -7.81
N ILE A 9 1.01 -2.25 -7.79
CA ILE A 9 1.97 -1.24 -8.28
C ILE A 9 3.22 -1.96 -8.77
N THR A 10 3.86 -1.40 -9.79
CA THR A 10 5.15 -1.89 -10.26
C THR A 10 6.26 -1.36 -9.36
N ILE A 11 7.19 -2.24 -8.97
CA ILE A 11 8.39 -1.85 -8.24
C ILE A 11 9.62 -2.27 -9.04
N THR A 12 10.67 -1.43 -9.02
CA THR A 12 11.86 -1.63 -9.86
C THR A 12 13.12 -1.92 -9.07
N LYS A 13 13.08 -1.86 -7.73
CA LYS A 13 14.27 -2.06 -6.89
C LYS A 13 14.13 -3.24 -5.94
N GLY A 14 13.13 -4.09 -6.17
CA GLY A 14 12.92 -5.30 -5.41
C GLY A 14 12.08 -5.09 -4.15
N PHE A 15 11.53 -6.19 -3.65
CA PHE A 15 10.64 -6.16 -2.50
C PHE A 15 11.34 -5.71 -1.21
N LYS A 16 12.58 -6.16 -1.02
CA LYS A 16 13.34 -5.79 0.19
C LYS A 16 13.49 -4.28 0.32
N THR A 17 13.86 -3.61 -0.77
CA THR A 17 14.04 -2.15 -0.78
C THR A 17 12.72 -1.46 -0.49
N TRP A 18 11.64 -1.91 -1.12
CA TRP A 18 10.31 -1.35 -0.88
C TRP A 18 9.90 -1.53 0.59
N LYS A 19 10.10 -2.73 1.13
CA LYS A 19 9.74 -3.04 2.52
C LYS A 19 10.51 -2.17 3.52
N GLU A 20 11.81 -1.94 3.25
CA GLU A 20 12.63 -1.08 4.10
C GLU A 20 12.10 0.35 4.11
N MET A 21 11.62 0.82 2.96
CA MET A 21 10.99 2.15 2.88
C MET A 21 9.73 2.20 3.74
N VAL A 22 8.89 1.16 3.70
CA VAL A 22 7.68 1.10 4.52
C VAL A 22 8.03 1.21 6.01
N TYR A 23 9.03 0.48 6.46
CA TYR A 23 9.49 0.57 7.85
C TYR A 23 9.98 1.98 8.18
N ALA A 24 10.73 2.60 7.26
CA ALA A 24 11.25 3.95 7.49
C ALA A 24 10.14 5.00 7.56
N GLN A 25 9.02 4.74 6.88
CA GLN A 25 7.88 5.68 6.85
C GLN A 25 6.77 5.30 7.82
N ASP A 26 7.06 4.43 8.79
CA ASP A 26 6.06 3.95 9.75
C ASP A 26 5.32 5.09 10.46
N GLY A 27 6.04 6.13 10.86
CA GLY A 27 5.44 7.29 11.51
C GLY A 27 4.41 8.00 10.64
N LYS A 28 4.74 8.19 9.35
CA LYS A 28 3.82 8.79 8.38
C LYS A 28 2.58 7.92 8.17
N LEU A 29 2.78 6.62 8.04
CA LEU A 29 1.67 5.69 7.85
C LEU A 29 0.73 5.71 9.05
N LYS A 30 1.28 5.72 10.26
CA LYS A 30 0.48 5.82 11.47
C LYS A 30 -0.28 7.14 11.55
N GLU A 31 0.36 8.23 11.13
CA GLU A 31 -0.26 9.56 11.10
C GLU A 31 -1.50 9.56 10.21
N HIS A 32 -1.43 8.88 9.06
CA HIS A 32 -2.57 8.73 8.16
C HIS A 32 -3.56 7.64 8.61
N GLY A 33 -3.23 6.89 9.65
CA GLY A 33 -4.08 5.79 10.11
C GLY A 33 -4.06 4.56 9.23
N ILE A 34 -3.00 4.39 8.45
CA ILE A 34 -2.88 3.32 7.46
C ILE A 34 -2.27 2.08 8.09
N LYS A 35 -2.86 0.92 7.80
CA LYS A 35 -2.32 -0.38 8.18
C LYS A 35 -2.15 -1.24 6.93
N PHE A 36 -1.03 -1.94 6.84
CA PHE A 36 -0.84 -2.96 5.82
C PHE A 36 -1.34 -4.29 6.38
N ILE A 37 -2.39 -4.81 5.78
CA ILE A 37 -2.87 -6.16 6.12
C ILE A 37 -1.97 -7.19 5.45
N PHE A 38 -1.51 -6.87 4.24
CA PHE A 38 -0.70 -7.78 3.44
C PHE A 38 0.05 -6.99 2.39
N ALA A 39 1.27 -7.42 2.07
CA ALA A 39 2.02 -6.93 0.91
C ALA A 39 2.93 -8.05 0.43
N GLY A 40 2.93 -8.31 -0.86
CA GLY A 40 3.78 -9.34 -1.43
C GLY A 40 3.89 -9.20 -2.93
N THR A 41 4.94 -9.78 -3.50
CA THR A 41 5.16 -9.73 -4.93
C THR A 41 4.48 -10.90 -5.62
N GLN A 42 4.14 -10.70 -6.88
CA GLN A 42 3.51 -11.73 -7.70
C GLN A 42 4.52 -12.84 -7.96
N LYS A 43 4.08 -14.09 -7.82
CA LYS A 43 4.99 -15.24 -7.88
C LYS A 43 5.75 -15.34 -9.20
N ASP A 44 5.07 -15.06 -10.31
CA ASP A 44 5.65 -15.17 -11.64
C ASP A 44 6.19 -13.83 -12.18
N ASP A 45 6.05 -12.76 -11.41
CA ASP A 45 6.55 -11.43 -11.81
C ASP A 45 6.84 -10.60 -10.56
N PRO A 46 8.07 -10.67 -10.01
CA PRO A 46 8.41 -9.96 -8.78
C PRO A 46 8.38 -8.43 -8.88
N SER A 47 8.25 -7.88 -10.10
CA SER A 47 8.08 -6.45 -10.26
C SER A 47 6.66 -5.99 -9.94
N LYS A 48 5.71 -6.92 -9.80
CA LYS A 48 4.32 -6.61 -9.47
C LYS A 48 4.11 -6.79 -7.98
N LEU A 49 3.82 -5.70 -7.28
CA LEU A 49 3.53 -5.71 -5.86
C LEU A 49 2.03 -5.66 -5.65
N HIS A 50 1.52 -6.57 -4.84
CA HIS A 50 0.11 -6.61 -4.47
C HIS A 50 -0.02 -6.29 -2.99
N THR A 51 -0.98 -5.44 -2.64
CA THR A 51 -1.18 -5.03 -1.25
C THR A 51 -2.67 -5.10 -0.88
N VAL A 52 -2.92 -5.32 0.40
CA VAL A 52 -4.21 -5.05 1.01
C VAL A 52 -3.94 -4.13 2.19
N MET A 53 -4.48 -2.94 2.13
CA MET A 53 -4.26 -1.91 3.14
C MET A 53 -5.60 -1.55 3.80
N GLN A 54 -5.54 -1.05 5.02
CA GLN A 54 -6.71 -0.54 5.71
C GLN A 54 -6.52 0.95 5.96
N PHE A 55 -7.51 1.74 5.53
CA PHE A 55 -7.55 3.19 5.75
C PHE A 55 -8.73 3.52 6.66
N PRO A 56 -8.63 4.55 7.50
CA PRO A 56 -9.74 4.89 8.41
C PRO A 56 -10.99 5.39 7.67
N ASN A 57 -10.82 6.07 6.53
CA ASN A 57 -11.92 6.63 5.74
C ASN A 57 -11.43 7.00 4.34
N MET A 58 -12.34 7.49 3.50
CA MET A 58 -12.00 7.87 2.12
C MET A 58 -11.06 9.07 2.06
N GLU A 59 -11.19 10.01 2.99
CA GLU A 59 -10.31 11.18 3.05
C GLU A 59 -8.86 10.77 3.29
N ALA A 60 -8.64 9.73 4.10
CA ALA A 60 -7.29 9.24 4.36
C ALA A 60 -6.65 8.64 3.09
N ILE A 61 -7.45 8.03 2.22
CA ILE A 61 -6.97 7.52 0.94
C ILE A 61 -6.47 8.69 0.08
N GLN A 62 -7.26 9.77 0.01
CA GLN A 62 -6.88 10.94 -0.76
C GLN A 62 -5.65 11.63 -0.16
N ALA A 63 -5.60 11.75 1.17
CA ALA A 63 -4.46 12.35 1.86
C ALA A 63 -3.17 11.56 1.58
N PHE A 64 -3.26 10.24 1.53
CA PHE A 64 -2.12 9.38 1.19
C PHE A 64 -1.64 9.65 -0.23
N ARG A 65 -2.56 9.77 -1.18
CA ARG A 65 -2.22 10.07 -2.57
C ARG A 65 -1.58 11.45 -2.72
N ASP A 66 -2.03 12.41 -1.91
CA ASP A 66 -1.59 13.80 -2.01
C ASP A 66 -0.34 14.10 -1.19
N ASP A 67 0.13 13.16 -0.37
CA ASP A 67 1.30 13.34 0.47
C ASP A 67 2.56 13.30 -0.40
N LYS A 68 3.10 14.46 -0.73
CA LYS A 68 4.23 14.58 -1.64
C LYS A 68 5.51 13.95 -1.08
N GLU A 69 5.74 14.12 0.21
CA GLU A 69 6.93 13.55 0.85
C GLU A 69 6.88 12.02 0.80
N LEU A 70 5.75 11.44 1.14
CA LEU A 70 5.58 9.99 1.12
C LEU A 70 5.69 9.47 -0.32
N THR A 71 5.10 10.17 -1.27
CA THR A 71 5.18 9.80 -2.69
C THR A 71 6.64 9.78 -3.16
N GLU A 72 7.43 10.78 -2.78
CA GLU A 72 8.85 10.82 -3.15
C GLU A 72 9.63 9.66 -2.54
N LYS A 73 9.34 9.32 -1.28
CA LYS A 73 10.00 8.18 -0.64
C LYS A 73 9.65 6.86 -1.33
N ARG A 74 8.42 6.72 -1.76
CA ARG A 74 7.97 5.55 -2.51
C ARG A 74 8.69 5.45 -3.86
N LYS A 75 8.82 6.58 -4.57
CA LYS A 75 9.55 6.62 -5.85
C LYS A 75 11.01 6.27 -5.65
N GLU A 76 11.65 6.81 -4.63
CA GLU A 76 13.06 6.50 -4.32
C GLU A 76 13.24 5.01 -4.05
N ALA A 77 12.24 4.35 -3.50
CA ALA A 77 12.28 2.91 -3.21
C ALA A 77 11.92 2.06 -4.44
N GLY A 78 11.69 2.68 -5.59
CA GLY A 78 11.44 1.98 -6.83
C GLY A 78 9.98 1.82 -7.21
N ALA A 79 9.05 2.45 -6.49
CA ALA A 79 7.63 2.37 -6.86
C ALA A 79 7.36 3.27 -8.07
N VAL A 80 6.75 2.68 -9.09
CA VAL A 80 6.33 3.43 -10.28
C VAL A 80 4.92 3.94 -10.02
N ILE A 81 4.84 5.19 -9.55
CA ILE A 81 3.58 5.76 -9.03
C ILE A 81 2.46 5.73 -10.07
N GLU A 82 2.78 5.99 -11.34
CA GLU A 82 1.80 6.00 -12.42
C GLU A 82 1.16 4.63 -12.66
N SER A 83 1.82 3.55 -12.22
CA SER A 83 1.31 2.20 -12.39
C SER A 83 0.36 1.78 -11.26
N ALA A 84 0.22 2.61 -10.23
CA ALA A 84 -0.57 2.24 -9.05
C ALA A 84 -2.06 2.17 -9.38
N VAL A 85 -2.68 1.07 -8.95
CA VAL A 85 -4.13 0.91 -9.02
C VAL A 85 -4.59 0.62 -7.59
N MET A 86 -5.45 1.49 -7.04
CA MET A 86 -5.99 1.34 -5.70
C MET A 86 -7.50 1.16 -5.82
N THR A 87 -8.00 0.03 -5.34
CA THR A 87 -9.41 -0.32 -5.44
C THR A 87 -10.00 -0.47 -4.04
N PRO A 88 -10.83 0.49 -3.59
CA PRO A 88 -11.53 0.32 -2.31
C PRO A 88 -12.50 -0.85 -2.39
N ILE A 89 -12.56 -1.61 -1.31
CA ILE A 89 -13.41 -2.79 -1.22
C ILE A 89 -14.64 -2.42 -0.37
N SER A 90 -15.80 -2.90 -0.77
CA SER A 90 -17.04 -2.65 -0.02
C SER A 90 -17.05 -3.42 1.29
N ASP A 91 -18.08 -3.18 2.10
CA ASP A 91 -18.27 -3.91 3.35
C ASP A 91 -18.74 -5.35 3.12
N GLU A 92 -19.02 -5.70 1.88
CA GLU A 92 -19.47 -7.04 1.52
C GLU A 92 -18.27 -7.91 1.15
N TYR A 93 -17.59 -8.44 2.16
CA TYR A 93 -16.46 -9.33 1.93
C TYR A 93 -16.47 -10.43 2.97
N PHE A 94 -15.72 -11.47 2.69
CA PHE A 94 -15.58 -12.62 3.56
C PHE A 94 -14.10 -12.90 3.83
N THR A 95 -13.78 -13.23 5.06
CA THR A 95 -12.46 -13.78 5.39
C THR A 95 -12.63 -14.78 6.54
N ASN A 96 -11.89 -15.87 6.49
CA ASN A 96 -11.77 -16.79 7.61
C ASN A 96 -10.32 -16.91 8.07
N TYR A 97 -9.51 -15.90 7.77
CA TYR A 97 -8.09 -15.88 8.12
C TYR A 97 -7.79 -14.75 9.10
N PRO A 98 -7.05 -15.02 10.16
CA PRO A 98 -6.72 -16.34 10.72
C PRO A 98 -7.95 -16.89 11.41
N ASN A 99 -8.16 -18.15 11.38
CA ASN A 99 -9.36 -18.68 12.02
C ASN A 99 -9.06 -19.25 13.40
#